data_9568c78eb2e3315311774c792bdd1f1b
#
_entry.id   9568c78eb2e3315311774c792bdd1f1b
#
_cell.length_a   1.000
_cell.length_b   1.000
_cell.length_c   1.000
_cell.angle_alpha   90.00
_cell.angle_beta   90.00
_cell.angle_gamma   90.00
#
_symmetry.space_group_name_H-M   'P 1'
#
loop_
_entity.id
_entity.type
_entity.pdbx_description
1 polymer ?
#
loop_
_entity_poly.entity_id
_entity_poly.type
_entity_poly.pdbx_seq_one_letter_code
_entity_poly.pdbx_strand_id
1 'polypeptide(L)'
;RVVCGQPFSVFVDSSKTPEALAASLKAIQSETQGRVICVYGAPGEEMQTARPLLGRAAERNSDLSVITATNPRGEAALEVAHDIIDGLAKPAAARVMPDRRRAIEWAIEQAQPGDAILIAGRGMETRFETEFGDDVFSDHELVEQLLRGESASFDDDEPRIIPFPGVRKDTSEKPRLFAYGVEFSNN
;
A
#
# COMPACT_ATOMS: atom_id res chain seq x y z
N ARG A 1 3.72 -2.51 -17.41
CA ARG A 1 4.07 -3.85 -16.92
C ARG A 1 5.57 -3.93 -16.70
N VAL A 2 6.00 -4.44 -15.54
CA VAL A 2 7.42 -4.68 -15.21
C VAL A 2 7.73 -6.17 -15.45
N VAL A 3 8.80 -6.47 -16.17
CA VAL A 3 9.16 -7.84 -16.55
C VAL A 3 10.65 -8.09 -16.25
N CYS A 4 10.92 -8.96 -15.27
CA CYS A 4 12.28 -9.39 -14.91
C CYS A 4 12.40 -10.94 -14.85
N GLY A 5 11.51 -11.66 -15.55
CA GLY A 5 11.52 -13.13 -15.60
C GLY A 5 10.75 -13.82 -14.48
N GLN A 6 10.05 -13.07 -13.62
CA GLN A 6 9.21 -13.60 -12.55
C GLN A 6 7.99 -14.36 -13.07
N PRO A 7 7.46 -15.36 -12.32
CA PRO A 7 6.33 -16.21 -12.75
C PRO A 7 4.95 -15.58 -12.55
N PHE A 8 4.88 -14.31 -12.16
CA PHE A 8 3.67 -13.51 -11.97
C PHE A 8 3.79 -12.16 -12.69
N SER A 9 2.70 -11.44 -12.84
CA SER A 9 2.70 -10.15 -13.53
C SER A 9 2.72 -8.99 -12.53
N VAL A 10 3.49 -7.92 -12.80
CA VAL A 10 3.47 -6.68 -12.02
C VAL A 10 3.17 -5.50 -12.93
N PHE A 11 2.23 -4.68 -12.52
CA PHE A 11 1.79 -3.47 -13.21
C PHE A 11 1.94 -2.27 -12.28
N VAL A 12 2.56 -1.21 -12.77
CA VAL A 12 2.63 0.10 -12.11
C VAL A 12 1.76 1.06 -12.90
N ASP A 13 0.80 1.71 -12.25
CA ASP A 13 -0.25 2.50 -12.89
C ASP A 13 -0.54 3.79 -12.10
N SER A 14 -0.95 4.82 -12.82
CA SER A 14 -1.32 6.13 -12.27
C SER A 14 -2.79 6.24 -11.83
N SER A 15 -3.57 5.16 -11.86
CA SER A 15 -5.00 5.19 -11.50
C SER A 15 -5.20 5.64 -10.05
N LYS A 16 -5.80 6.84 -9.89
CA LYS A 16 -6.04 7.51 -8.60
C LYS A 16 -7.52 7.58 -8.24
N THR A 17 -8.43 7.47 -9.24
CA THR A 17 -9.87 7.55 -9.01
C THR A 17 -10.49 6.18 -8.89
N PRO A 18 -11.64 6.04 -8.22
CA PRO A 18 -12.35 4.76 -8.11
C PRO A 18 -12.63 4.10 -9.45
N GLU A 19 -13.02 4.89 -10.46
CA GLU A 19 -13.35 4.42 -11.81
C GLU A 19 -12.10 3.92 -12.54
N ALA A 20 -11.00 4.69 -12.49
CA ALA A 20 -9.74 4.32 -13.11
C ALA A 20 -9.16 3.05 -12.46
N LEU A 21 -9.17 2.98 -11.12
CA LEU A 21 -8.71 1.80 -10.39
C LEU A 21 -9.53 0.56 -10.75
N ALA A 22 -10.87 0.68 -10.77
CA ALA A 22 -11.76 -0.43 -11.15
C ALA A 22 -11.51 -0.88 -12.59
N ALA A 23 -11.26 0.06 -13.52
CA ALA A 23 -10.98 -0.27 -14.93
C ALA A 23 -9.65 -1.02 -15.07
N SER A 24 -8.58 -0.53 -14.41
CA SER A 24 -7.26 -1.18 -14.44
C SER A 24 -7.32 -2.58 -13.83
N LEU A 25 -7.99 -2.75 -12.67
CA LEU A 25 -8.14 -4.06 -12.03
C LEU A 25 -8.93 -5.04 -12.88
N LYS A 26 -10.04 -4.62 -13.51
CA LYS A 26 -10.83 -5.49 -14.42
C LYS A 26 -10.03 -5.93 -15.64
N ALA A 27 -9.26 -5.01 -16.24
CA ALA A 27 -8.40 -5.35 -17.36
C ALA A 27 -7.35 -6.40 -16.99
N ILE A 28 -6.71 -6.23 -15.81
CA ILE A 28 -5.73 -7.20 -15.29
C ILE A 28 -6.40 -8.53 -14.96
N GLN A 29 -7.55 -8.52 -14.31
CA GLN A 29 -8.29 -9.73 -13.92
C GLN A 29 -8.69 -10.57 -15.13
N SER A 30 -9.05 -9.95 -16.26
CA SER A 30 -9.43 -10.68 -17.49
C SER A 30 -8.27 -11.50 -18.10
N GLU A 31 -7.02 -11.16 -17.79
CA GLU A 31 -5.82 -11.83 -18.31
C GLU A 31 -5.09 -12.65 -17.24
N THR A 32 -5.55 -12.61 -15.97
CA THR A 32 -4.89 -13.26 -14.83
C THR A 32 -5.54 -14.60 -14.54
N GLN A 33 -4.74 -15.66 -14.40
CA GLN A 33 -5.21 -16.99 -14.03
C GLN A 33 -5.23 -17.21 -12.51
N GLY A 34 -4.35 -16.52 -11.78
CA GLY A 34 -4.24 -16.54 -10.34
C GLY A 34 -5.01 -15.39 -9.68
N ARG A 35 -4.50 -14.95 -8.52
CA ARG A 35 -5.08 -13.85 -7.76
C ARG A 35 -4.65 -12.50 -8.32
N VAL A 36 -5.49 -11.49 -8.11
CA VAL A 36 -5.14 -10.08 -8.31
C VAL A 36 -4.89 -9.43 -6.96
N ILE A 37 -3.65 -8.94 -6.77
CA ILE A 37 -3.20 -8.22 -5.58
C ILE A 37 -3.17 -6.72 -5.93
N CYS A 38 -3.83 -5.88 -5.13
CA CYS A 38 -3.90 -4.43 -5.36
C CYS A 38 -3.18 -3.67 -4.24
N VAL A 39 -2.12 -2.94 -4.58
CA VAL A 39 -1.44 -1.98 -3.69
C VAL A 39 -1.88 -0.58 -4.10
N TYR A 40 -2.58 0.13 -3.22
CA TYR A 40 -3.20 1.40 -3.57
C TYR A 40 -3.34 2.33 -2.36
N GLY A 41 -3.62 3.60 -2.63
CA GLY A 41 -3.92 4.61 -1.65
C GLY A 41 -4.54 5.82 -2.31
N ALA A 42 -4.81 6.87 -1.53
CA ALA A 42 -5.31 8.15 -2.03
C ALA A 42 -4.29 9.26 -1.73
N PRO A 43 -4.23 10.31 -2.57
CA PRO A 43 -3.43 11.48 -2.25
C PRO A 43 -4.03 12.21 -1.04
N GLY A 44 -3.16 12.82 -0.23
CA GLY A 44 -3.56 13.73 0.83
C GLY A 44 -4.15 15.02 0.28
N GLU A 45 -4.97 15.70 1.10
CA GLU A 45 -5.61 16.99 0.80
C GLU A 45 -6.55 16.99 -0.41
N GLU A 46 -6.68 15.86 -1.07
CA GLU A 46 -7.52 15.67 -2.27
C GLU A 46 -8.48 14.50 -2.10
N MET A 47 -9.58 14.54 -2.85
CA MET A 47 -10.48 13.41 -3.06
C MET A 47 -11.08 12.77 -1.79
N GLN A 48 -11.18 13.49 -0.65
CA GLN A 48 -11.63 12.93 0.62
C GLN A 48 -12.97 12.18 0.48
N THR A 49 -13.95 12.76 -0.23
CA THR A 49 -15.26 12.13 -0.46
C THR A 49 -15.21 10.89 -1.37
N ALA A 50 -14.15 10.73 -2.16
CA ALA A 50 -13.98 9.58 -3.06
C ALA A 50 -13.15 8.45 -2.42
N ARG A 51 -12.47 8.68 -1.29
CA ARG A 51 -11.63 7.68 -0.61
C ARG A 51 -12.39 6.40 -0.25
N PRO A 52 -13.61 6.47 0.32
CA PRO A 52 -14.41 5.25 0.57
C PRO A 52 -14.79 4.52 -0.72
N LEU A 53 -15.03 5.25 -1.82
CA LEU A 53 -15.34 4.64 -3.11
C LEU A 53 -14.11 3.95 -3.73
N LEU A 54 -12.91 4.48 -3.49
CA LEU A 54 -11.65 3.86 -3.90
C LEU A 54 -11.44 2.51 -3.20
N GLY A 55 -11.69 2.46 -1.88
CA GLY A 55 -11.67 1.22 -1.09
C GLY A 55 -12.63 0.18 -1.65
N ARG A 56 -13.87 0.58 -1.92
CA ARG A 56 -14.89 -0.28 -2.52
C ARG A 56 -14.52 -0.78 -3.91
N ALA A 57 -13.86 0.06 -4.73
CA ALA A 57 -13.41 -0.32 -6.06
C ALA A 57 -12.32 -1.40 -5.99
N ALA A 58 -11.34 -1.25 -5.10
CA ALA A 58 -10.31 -2.24 -4.86
C ALA A 58 -10.89 -3.56 -4.34
N GLU A 59 -11.71 -3.53 -3.28
CA GLU A 59 -12.32 -4.72 -2.67
C GLU A 59 -13.12 -5.57 -3.65
N ARG A 60 -13.82 -4.92 -4.59
CA ARG A 60 -14.66 -5.63 -5.57
C ARG A 60 -13.91 -6.25 -6.74
N ASN A 61 -12.70 -5.78 -7.02
CA ASN A 61 -11.98 -6.13 -8.24
C ASN A 61 -10.57 -6.69 -7.96
N SER A 62 -10.24 -7.02 -6.70
CA SER A 62 -9.01 -7.70 -6.32
C SER A 62 -9.27 -8.76 -5.25
N ASP A 63 -8.41 -9.78 -5.21
CA ASP A 63 -8.49 -10.87 -4.22
C ASP A 63 -7.78 -10.50 -2.92
N LEU A 64 -6.81 -9.57 -3.00
CA LEU A 64 -6.05 -9.07 -1.87
C LEU A 64 -5.78 -7.58 -2.04
N SER A 65 -6.09 -6.79 -1.01
CA SER A 65 -5.88 -5.34 -1.02
C SER A 65 -4.87 -4.93 0.04
N VAL A 66 -3.95 -4.04 -0.35
CA VAL A 66 -3.00 -3.37 0.54
C VAL A 66 -3.20 -1.87 0.41
N ILE A 67 -3.66 -1.23 1.48
CA ILE A 67 -3.83 0.22 1.57
C ILE A 67 -2.51 0.83 2.06
N THR A 68 -1.96 1.78 1.30
CA THR A 68 -0.68 2.40 1.59
C THR A 68 -0.68 3.89 1.29
N ALA A 69 0.39 4.60 1.66
CA ALA A 69 0.54 6.00 1.32
C ALA A 69 0.68 6.23 -0.19
N THR A 70 0.06 7.32 -0.67
CA THR A 70 0.18 7.79 -2.05
C THR A 70 0.23 9.32 -2.00
N ASN A 71 1.41 9.89 -1.84
CA ASN A 71 1.61 11.33 -1.65
C ASN A 71 0.66 11.91 -0.58
N PRO A 72 0.79 11.52 0.70
CA PRO A 72 -0.13 11.95 1.76
C PRO A 72 -0.04 13.44 2.06
N ARG A 73 1.05 14.11 1.64
CA ARG A 73 1.30 15.55 1.83
C ARG A 73 1.21 15.94 3.30
N GLY A 74 0.34 16.91 3.66
CA GLY A 74 0.12 17.37 5.02
C GLY A 74 -0.82 16.49 5.87
N GLU A 75 -1.43 15.44 5.30
CA GLU A 75 -2.28 14.52 6.04
C GLU A 75 -1.49 13.31 6.52
N ALA A 76 -1.82 12.79 7.71
CA ALA A 76 -1.24 11.53 8.16
C ALA A 76 -1.72 10.36 7.29
N ALA A 77 -0.79 9.53 6.84
CA ALA A 77 -1.10 8.39 5.95
C ALA A 77 -2.15 7.43 6.54
N LEU A 78 -2.20 7.30 7.89
CA LEU A 78 -3.20 6.48 8.58
C LEU A 78 -4.60 7.09 8.54
N GLU A 79 -4.74 8.42 8.56
CA GLU A 79 -6.04 9.09 8.44
C GLU A 79 -6.61 8.87 7.05
N VAL A 80 -5.78 9.03 6.02
CA VAL A 80 -6.16 8.72 4.63
C VAL A 80 -6.57 7.26 4.48
N ALA A 81 -5.85 6.33 5.14
CA ALA A 81 -6.18 4.91 5.11
C ALA A 81 -7.52 4.61 5.81
N HIS A 82 -7.85 5.28 6.90
CA HIS A 82 -9.14 5.15 7.59
C HIS A 82 -10.30 5.54 6.69
N ASP A 83 -10.20 6.67 5.98
CA ASP A 83 -11.24 7.11 5.04
C ASP A 83 -11.46 6.07 3.92
N ILE A 84 -10.40 5.40 3.46
CA ILE A 84 -10.51 4.32 2.48
C ILE A 84 -11.23 3.10 3.07
N ILE A 85 -10.88 2.73 4.32
CA ILE A 85 -11.45 1.58 5.04
C ILE A 85 -12.95 1.75 5.25
N ASP A 86 -13.45 2.96 5.47
CA ASP A 86 -14.88 3.26 5.64
C ASP A 86 -15.73 2.83 4.43
N GLY A 87 -15.11 2.66 3.27
CA GLY A 87 -15.78 2.16 2.07
C GLY A 87 -15.85 0.64 1.94
N LEU A 88 -15.12 -0.11 2.75
CA LEU A 88 -15.02 -1.57 2.63
C LEU A 88 -16.22 -2.27 3.26
N ALA A 89 -16.70 -3.31 2.61
CA ALA A 89 -17.71 -4.21 3.18
C ALA A 89 -17.08 -5.20 4.20
N LYS A 90 -15.79 -5.51 4.03
CA LYS A 90 -15.02 -6.41 4.89
C LYS A 90 -13.70 -5.77 5.31
N PRO A 91 -13.70 -4.77 6.20
CA PRO A 91 -12.49 -4.05 6.60
C PRO A 91 -11.37 -4.95 7.12
N ALA A 92 -11.71 -6.02 7.81
CA ALA A 92 -10.75 -6.98 8.36
C ALA A 92 -9.97 -7.78 7.28
N ALA A 93 -10.42 -7.78 6.03
CA ALA A 93 -9.73 -8.44 4.93
C ALA A 93 -8.68 -7.54 4.29
N ALA A 94 -8.74 -6.23 4.49
CA ALA A 94 -7.76 -5.29 3.97
C ALA A 94 -6.52 -5.22 4.88
N ARG A 95 -5.36 -5.08 4.27
CA ARG A 95 -4.12 -4.82 4.97
C ARG A 95 -3.76 -3.34 4.86
N VAL A 96 -3.42 -2.71 5.98
CA VAL A 96 -2.93 -1.33 6.01
C VAL A 96 -1.43 -1.35 6.27
N MET A 97 -0.67 -0.81 5.33
CA MET A 97 0.77 -0.66 5.42
C MET A 97 1.15 0.75 4.97
N PRO A 98 1.27 1.73 5.91
CA PRO A 98 1.52 3.12 5.56
C PRO A 98 2.83 3.34 4.80
N ASP A 99 3.85 2.55 5.09
CA ASP A 99 5.10 2.55 4.33
C ASP A 99 4.88 1.88 2.97
N ARG A 100 4.94 2.69 1.91
CA ARG A 100 4.69 2.24 0.54
C ARG A 100 5.75 1.27 0.03
N ARG A 101 7.00 1.46 0.39
CA ARG A 101 8.09 0.56 0.00
C ARG A 101 7.84 -0.84 0.54
N ARG A 102 7.54 -0.94 1.84
CA ARG A 102 7.19 -2.20 2.50
C ARG A 102 5.90 -2.82 1.98
N ALA A 103 4.91 -2.00 1.62
CA ALA A 103 3.67 -2.50 1.02
C ALA A 103 3.90 -3.17 -0.34
N ILE A 104 4.77 -2.58 -1.18
CA ILE A 104 5.16 -3.14 -2.48
C ILE A 104 5.98 -4.42 -2.30
N GLU A 105 7.00 -4.40 -1.43
CA GLU A 105 7.82 -5.56 -1.10
C GLU A 105 6.96 -6.73 -0.62
N TRP A 106 6.09 -6.47 0.36
CA TRP A 106 5.17 -7.47 0.88
C TRP A 106 4.26 -8.05 -0.21
N ALA A 107 3.72 -7.22 -1.10
CA ALA A 107 2.86 -7.70 -2.19
C ALA A 107 3.62 -8.63 -3.16
N ILE A 108 4.89 -8.33 -3.45
CA ILE A 108 5.76 -9.17 -4.28
C ILE A 108 6.06 -10.50 -3.58
N GLU A 109 6.33 -10.49 -2.27
CA GLU A 109 6.57 -11.71 -1.48
C GLU A 109 5.34 -12.63 -1.40
N GLN A 110 4.13 -12.05 -1.41
CA GLN A 110 2.88 -12.83 -1.37
C GLN A 110 2.49 -13.43 -2.72
N ALA A 111 3.07 -12.95 -3.81
CA ALA A 111 2.70 -13.37 -5.16
C ALA A 111 3.12 -14.81 -5.45
N GLN A 112 2.23 -15.55 -6.08
CA GLN A 112 2.43 -16.91 -6.54
C GLN A 112 2.45 -16.96 -8.07
N PRO A 113 2.99 -18.04 -8.67
CA PRO A 113 2.92 -18.20 -10.11
C PRO A 113 1.50 -18.05 -10.66
N GLY A 114 1.34 -17.21 -11.68
CA GLY A 114 0.05 -16.90 -12.29
C GLY A 114 -0.71 -15.72 -11.68
N ASP A 115 -0.26 -15.19 -10.52
CA ASP A 115 -0.85 -14.00 -9.91
C ASP A 115 -0.53 -12.72 -10.71
N ALA A 116 -1.28 -11.67 -10.45
CA ALA A 116 -0.99 -10.32 -10.92
C ALA A 116 -1.01 -9.32 -9.75
N ILE A 117 -0.06 -8.39 -9.75
CA ILE A 117 0.01 -7.28 -8.79
C ILE A 117 -0.24 -5.98 -9.55
N LEU A 118 -1.16 -5.16 -9.06
CA LEU A 118 -1.33 -3.77 -9.47
C LEU A 118 -0.82 -2.84 -8.37
N ILE A 119 0.16 -2.01 -8.69
CA ILE A 119 0.65 -0.93 -7.84
C ILE A 119 0.09 0.36 -8.42
N ALA A 120 -0.95 0.90 -7.78
CA ALA A 120 -1.76 1.99 -8.29
C ALA A 120 -1.46 3.33 -7.62
N GLY A 121 -1.76 4.41 -8.35
CA GLY A 121 -1.85 5.76 -7.84
C GLY A 121 -0.72 6.69 -8.26
N ARG A 122 0.52 6.22 -8.37
CA ARG A 122 1.67 7.09 -8.68
C ARG A 122 2.24 6.90 -10.08
N GLY A 123 2.08 5.70 -10.68
CA GLY A 123 2.61 5.44 -12.00
C GLY A 123 4.12 5.69 -12.07
N MET A 124 4.54 6.62 -12.91
CA MET A 124 5.96 7.00 -13.12
C MET A 124 6.41 8.21 -12.27
N GLU A 125 5.61 8.62 -11.27
CA GLU A 125 6.01 9.71 -10.38
C GLU A 125 7.24 9.31 -9.54
N THR A 126 8.21 10.21 -9.45
CA THR A 126 9.44 10.01 -8.67
C THR A 126 9.48 10.84 -7.39
N ARG A 127 8.69 11.93 -7.30
CA ARG A 127 8.56 12.75 -6.09
C ARG A 127 7.50 12.14 -5.18
N PHE A 128 7.85 11.88 -3.93
CA PHE A 128 6.96 11.34 -2.90
C PHE A 128 6.78 12.38 -1.80
N GLU A 129 5.61 13.00 -1.76
CA GLU A 129 5.28 14.09 -0.84
C GLU A 129 4.73 13.51 0.46
N THR A 130 5.37 13.82 1.59
CA THR A 130 4.95 13.38 2.94
C THR A 130 4.85 14.57 3.90
N GLU A 131 4.22 14.36 5.04
CA GLU A 131 4.17 15.36 6.13
C GLU A 131 5.56 15.76 6.69
N PHE A 132 6.58 14.94 6.43
CA PHE A 132 7.97 15.19 6.86
C PHE A 132 8.83 15.82 5.76
N GLY A 133 8.28 16.07 4.58
CA GLY A 133 8.96 16.60 3.42
C GLY A 133 8.89 15.66 2.22
N ASP A 134 9.62 16.05 1.17
CA ASP A 134 9.66 15.29 -0.08
C ASP A 134 10.80 14.26 -0.06
N ASP A 135 10.52 13.10 -0.56
CA ASP A 135 11.48 12.03 -0.84
C ASP A 135 11.52 11.75 -2.35
N VAL A 136 12.62 11.17 -2.83
CA VAL A 136 12.74 10.69 -4.22
C VAL A 136 12.50 9.18 -4.21
N PHE A 137 11.37 8.77 -4.79
CA PHE A 137 10.95 7.39 -4.77
C PHE A 137 10.11 7.03 -6.01
N SER A 138 10.54 6.02 -6.74
CA SER A 138 9.86 5.48 -7.90
C SER A 138 9.34 4.08 -7.62
N ASP A 139 8.03 3.88 -7.75
CA ASP A 139 7.42 2.54 -7.64
C ASP A 139 8.02 1.57 -8.66
N HIS A 140 8.27 2.05 -9.88
CA HIS A 140 8.80 1.24 -10.97
C HIS A 140 10.22 0.74 -10.69
N GLU A 141 11.11 1.64 -10.26
CA GLU A 141 12.50 1.31 -9.94
C GLU A 141 12.59 0.35 -8.75
N LEU A 142 11.79 0.58 -7.71
CA LEU A 142 11.71 -0.33 -6.57
C LEU A 142 11.29 -1.74 -7.00
N VAL A 143 10.23 -1.85 -7.82
CA VAL A 143 9.76 -3.14 -8.33
C VAL A 143 10.84 -3.85 -9.13
N GLU A 144 11.56 -3.13 -10.01
CA GLU A 144 12.67 -3.74 -10.77
C GLU A 144 13.78 -4.27 -9.87
N GLN A 145 14.19 -3.50 -8.85
CA GLN A 145 15.20 -3.91 -7.87
C GLN A 145 14.76 -5.18 -7.12
N LEU A 146 13.55 -5.19 -6.58
CA LEU A 146 13.01 -6.34 -5.85
C LEU A 146 12.90 -7.59 -6.72
N LEU A 147 12.45 -7.46 -7.97
CA LEU A 147 12.32 -8.60 -8.90
C LEU A 147 13.66 -9.15 -9.36
N ARG A 148 14.74 -8.36 -9.36
CA ARG A 148 16.11 -8.81 -9.62
C ARG A 148 16.78 -9.45 -8.42
N GLY A 149 16.14 -9.44 -7.25
CA GLY A 149 16.71 -9.92 -5.99
C GLY A 149 17.83 -9.01 -5.46
N GLU A 150 17.87 -7.77 -5.93
CA GLU A 150 18.73 -6.74 -5.37
C GLU A 150 18.07 -6.31 -4.06
N SER A 151 18.78 -6.48 -2.93
CA SER A 151 18.31 -5.95 -1.65
C SER A 151 18.14 -4.45 -1.84
N ALA A 152 16.91 -3.95 -1.76
CA ALA A 152 16.71 -2.53 -1.60
C ALA A 152 17.47 -2.17 -0.32
N SER A 153 18.54 -1.38 -0.44
CA SER A 153 19.25 -0.86 0.73
C SER A 153 18.28 0.10 1.40
N PHE A 154 17.47 -0.47 2.27
CA PHE A 154 16.77 0.34 3.25
C PHE A 154 17.88 0.84 4.16
N ASP A 155 18.05 2.15 4.28
CA ASP A 155 18.77 2.70 5.40
C ASP A 155 18.01 2.22 6.64
N ASP A 156 18.58 1.20 7.31
CA ASP A 156 18.07 0.60 8.55
C ASP A 156 18.24 1.57 9.74
N ASP A 157 18.41 2.85 9.48
CA ASP A 157 18.38 3.88 10.50
C ASP A 157 16.93 4.12 10.95
N GLU A 158 16.61 3.36 11.99
CA GLU A 158 15.45 3.42 12.89
C GLU A 158 14.05 3.24 12.25
N PRO A 159 13.27 2.30 12.79
CA PRO A 159 11.83 2.36 12.56
C PRO A 159 11.37 3.73 13.07
N ARG A 160 11.00 4.64 12.17
CA ARG A 160 10.33 5.88 12.53
C ARG A 160 8.99 5.49 13.14
N ILE A 161 9.03 5.19 14.45
CA ILE A 161 7.83 5.05 15.26
C ILE A 161 7.19 6.43 15.26
N ILE A 162 6.14 6.61 14.46
CA ILE A 162 5.31 7.80 14.53
C ILE A 162 4.63 7.72 15.90
N PRO A 163 4.98 8.58 16.88
CA PRO A 163 4.32 8.53 18.17
C PRO A 163 2.87 8.97 18.00
N PHE A 164 1.95 8.15 18.48
CA PHE A 164 0.54 8.55 18.60
C PHE A 164 0.48 9.88 19.33
N PRO A 165 -0.23 10.90 18.83
CA PRO A 165 -0.41 12.15 19.55
C PRO A 165 -1.17 11.86 20.84
N GLY A 166 -0.49 12.03 22.00
CA GLY A 166 -1.06 11.83 23.32
C GLY A 166 -0.34 10.87 24.26
N VAL A 167 0.64 10.10 23.79
CA VAL A 167 1.44 9.23 24.65
C VAL A 167 2.67 10.01 25.15
N ARG A 168 2.71 10.38 26.41
CA ARG A 168 3.92 10.92 27.06
C ARG A 168 5.01 9.86 27.03
N LYS A 169 6.21 10.23 26.54
CA LYS A 169 7.39 9.37 26.60
C LYS A 169 7.74 9.13 28.08
N ASP A 170 7.45 7.93 28.55
CA ASP A 170 8.14 7.39 29.72
C ASP A 170 9.37 6.62 29.19
N THR A 171 10.55 7.15 29.48
CA THR A 171 11.82 6.69 28.94
C THR A 171 12.39 5.46 29.67
N SER A 172 11.60 4.75 30.47
CA SER A 172 12.07 3.64 31.31
C SER A 172 11.67 2.23 30.87
N GLU A 173 10.85 2.08 29.82
CA GLU A 173 10.47 0.74 29.32
C GLU A 173 10.95 0.48 27.89
N LYS A 174 11.53 -0.71 27.68
CA LYS A 174 11.92 -1.20 26.35
C LYS A 174 10.69 -1.25 25.43
N PRO A 175 10.82 -0.86 24.15
CA PRO A 175 9.70 -0.86 23.22
C PRO A 175 9.13 -2.28 23.07
N ARG A 176 7.87 -2.46 23.47
CA ARG A 176 7.10 -3.65 23.09
C ARG A 176 6.68 -3.50 21.63
N LEU A 177 7.06 -4.46 20.82
CA LEU A 177 6.60 -4.59 19.44
C LEU A 177 5.09 -4.79 19.46
N PHE A 178 4.31 -3.76 19.18
CA PHE A 178 2.89 -3.92 18.92
C PHE A 178 2.72 -4.37 17.46
N ALA A 179 2.69 -5.68 17.27
CA ALA A 179 2.00 -6.23 16.11
C ALA A 179 0.50 -5.90 16.30
N TYR A 180 -0.13 -5.26 15.30
CA TYR A 180 -1.58 -5.10 15.28
C TYR A 180 -2.23 -6.48 15.18
N GLY A 181 -2.50 -7.10 16.31
CA GLY A 181 -3.28 -8.30 16.49
C GLY A 181 -4.31 -8.01 17.57
N VAL A 182 -5.58 -8.12 17.21
CA VAL A 182 -6.70 -8.10 18.14
C VAL A 182 -6.49 -9.23 19.13
N GLU A 183 -6.28 -8.91 20.42
CA GLU A 183 -6.35 -9.91 21.49
C GLU A 183 -7.81 -10.39 21.61
N PHE A 184 -8.04 -11.62 21.19
CA PHE A 184 -9.24 -12.34 21.64
C PHE A 184 -8.99 -12.81 23.07
N SER A 185 -9.59 -12.16 24.05
CA SER A 185 -9.66 -12.71 25.40
C SER A 185 -10.60 -13.92 25.39
N ASN A 186 -10.02 -15.09 25.57
CA ASN A 186 -10.78 -16.28 25.93
C ASN A 186 -11.30 -16.12 27.38
N ASN A 187 -12.59 -16.11 27.52
CA ASN A 187 -13.31 -16.58 28.69
C ASN A 187 -13.98 -17.89 28.34
#